data_a9a4760b68b57d9b31125b2228dbd27b
#
_entry.id   a9a4760b68b57d9b31125b2228dbd27b
#
_cell.length_a   1.000
_cell.length_b   1.000
_cell.length_c   1.000
_cell.angle_alpha   90.00
_cell.angle_beta   90.00
_cell.angle_gamma   90.00
#
_symmetry.space_group_name_H-M   'P 1'
#
loop_
_entity.id
_entity.type
_entity.pdbx_description
1 polymer ?
#
loop_
_entity_poly.entity_id
_entity_poly.type
_entity_poly.pdbx_seq_one_letter_code
_entity_poly.pdbx_strand_id
1 'polypeptide(L)'
;MPARGLLSLTIAVAVTALASEVPPPETLARLEAGATALETWPGAFTLTTRAVISKPDGDDREESVTVMRMTGGPAGPEVKEIVSAIRGGKDVTAEARGELEKERKQAAKGADEEKKDEDDEVGMTLPGGKQTGKFAFTALPVADGACGAAFAPRAEHAKEPGLTTGELRWECTTLDPLWLTARPVKNPKGVKEMTLRMELVRTGEMIYVARTVTDGVGGVLFIKRKFHVETEIAELAPAGPAAATP
;
A
#
# COMPACT_ATOMS: atom_id res chain seq x y z
N MET A 1 69.08 -25.60 -16.91
CA MET A 1 68.15 -25.27 -15.86
C MET A 1 66.83 -24.85 -16.46
N PRO A 2 65.75 -25.64 -16.35
CA PRO A 2 64.47 -25.30 -16.94
C PRO A 2 63.60 -24.48 -15.95
N ALA A 3 63.09 -23.36 -16.43
CA ALA A 3 62.16 -22.53 -15.71
C ALA A 3 60.76 -23.20 -15.62
N ARG A 4 60.28 -23.37 -14.39
CA ARG A 4 58.94 -23.86 -14.12
C ARG A 4 57.97 -22.68 -14.22
N GLY A 5 57.13 -22.66 -15.25
CA GLY A 5 55.97 -21.78 -15.38
C GLY A 5 54.87 -22.25 -14.45
N LEU A 6 54.48 -21.41 -13.48
CA LEU A 6 53.29 -21.56 -12.67
C LEU A 6 52.06 -21.13 -13.51
N LEU A 7 51.22 -22.10 -13.88
CA LEU A 7 49.93 -21.84 -14.48
C LEU A 7 48.93 -21.46 -13.33
N SER A 8 48.62 -20.17 -13.18
CA SER A 8 47.56 -19.72 -12.28
C SER A 8 46.19 -19.99 -12.95
N LEU A 9 45.51 -20.99 -12.44
CA LEU A 9 44.12 -21.29 -12.83
C LEU A 9 43.19 -20.35 -12.07
N THR A 10 42.76 -19.28 -12.73
CA THR A 10 41.74 -18.40 -12.17
C THR A 10 40.35 -19.03 -12.42
N ILE A 11 39.77 -19.63 -11.37
CA ILE A 11 38.40 -20.12 -11.42
C ILE A 11 37.48 -18.91 -11.28
N ALA A 12 36.94 -18.41 -12.37
CA ALA A 12 35.85 -17.46 -12.38
C ALA A 12 34.57 -18.21 -11.97
N VAL A 13 34.15 -18.07 -10.71
CA VAL A 13 32.84 -18.52 -10.26
C VAL A 13 31.83 -17.54 -10.85
N ALA A 14 31.26 -17.88 -11.98
CA ALA A 14 30.08 -17.19 -12.49
C ALA A 14 28.91 -17.54 -11.55
N VAL A 15 28.62 -16.62 -10.61
CA VAL A 15 27.35 -16.64 -9.89
C VAL A 15 26.28 -16.28 -10.91
N THR A 16 25.75 -17.28 -11.58
CA THR A 16 24.49 -17.15 -12.32
C THR A 16 23.41 -16.92 -11.28
N ALA A 17 23.09 -15.65 -11.02
CA ALA A 17 21.85 -15.30 -10.35
C ALA A 17 20.72 -15.89 -11.21
N LEU A 18 20.11 -16.96 -10.73
CA LEU A 18 18.86 -17.48 -11.28
C LEU A 18 17.84 -16.35 -11.09
N ALA A 19 17.69 -15.52 -12.11
CA ALA A 19 16.59 -14.57 -12.17
C ALA A 19 15.32 -15.40 -12.19
N SER A 20 14.63 -15.45 -11.07
CA SER A 20 13.30 -16.05 -11.01
C SER A 20 12.40 -15.24 -11.94
N GLU A 21 11.87 -15.85 -12.99
CA GLU A 21 10.95 -15.18 -13.94
C GLU A 21 9.63 -14.77 -13.29
N VAL A 22 9.38 -15.23 -12.07
CA VAL A 22 8.14 -14.97 -11.32
C VAL A 22 8.53 -14.70 -9.87
N PRO A 23 7.89 -13.74 -9.16
CA PRO A 23 8.12 -13.61 -7.73
C PRO A 23 7.86 -14.93 -7.03
N PRO A 24 8.69 -15.32 -6.02
CA PRO A 24 8.44 -16.51 -5.25
C PRO A 24 7.00 -16.49 -4.67
N PRO A 25 6.28 -17.62 -4.67
CA PRO A 25 4.92 -17.67 -4.10
C PRO A 25 4.86 -17.17 -2.64
N GLU A 26 5.93 -17.39 -1.89
CA GLU A 26 6.07 -16.90 -0.51
C GLU A 26 6.08 -15.38 -0.42
N THR A 27 6.77 -14.69 -1.34
CA THR A 27 6.77 -13.22 -1.41
C THR A 27 5.36 -12.69 -1.68
N LEU A 28 4.61 -13.32 -2.59
CA LEU A 28 3.23 -12.92 -2.88
C LEU A 28 2.28 -13.18 -1.72
N ALA A 29 2.44 -14.30 -1.01
CA ALA A 29 1.68 -14.59 0.20
C ALA A 29 1.97 -13.59 1.32
N ARG A 30 3.24 -13.20 1.50
CA ARG A 30 3.63 -12.17 2.47
C ARG A 30 3.14 -10.78 2.07
N LEU A 31 3.10 -10.45 0.79
CA LEU A 31 2.52 -9.21 0.30
C LEU A 31 1.04 -9.11 0.64
N GLU A 32 0.27 -10.18 0.36
CA GLU A 32 -1.16 -10.25 0.70
C GLU A 32 -1.39 -10.14 2.21
N ALA A 33 -0.68 -10.94 3.00
CA ALA A 33 -0.76 -10.88 4.45
C ALA A 33 -0.38 -9.50 4.99
N GLY A 34 0.65 -8.86 4.43
CA GLY A 34 1.10 -7.53 4.83
C GLY A 34 0.09 -6.43 4.48
N ALA A 35 -0.62 -6.57 3.37
CA ALA A 35 -1.63 -5.59 2.96
C ALA A 35 -2.82 -5.54 3.95
N THR A 36 -3.15 -6.64 4.60
CA THR A 36 -4.28 -6.76 5.54
C THR A 36 -3.85 -6.88 7.01
N ALA A 37 -2.54 -6.87 7.29
CA ALA A 37 -2.00 -7.15 8.63
C ALA A 37 -2.59 -6.25 9.73
N LEU A 38 -2.84 -4.98 9.41
CA LEU A 38 -3.36 -4.00 10.37
C LEU A 38 -4.88 -4.08 10.56
N GLU A 39 -5.61 -4.73 9.66
CA GLU A 39 -7.06 -4.92 9.79
C GLU A 39 -7.41 -5.72 11.04
N THR A 40 -6.61 -6.75 11.33
CA THR A 40 -6.81 -7.64 12.47
C THR A 40 -5.79 -7.43 13.59
N TRP A 41 -4.94 -6.40 13.50
CA TRP A 41 -3.94 -6.11 14.51
C TRP A 41 -4.58 -5.85 15.88
N PRO A 42 -4.29 -6.64 16.92
CA PRO A 42 -4.96 -6.51 18.21
C PRO A 42 -4.50 -5.29 19.03
N GLY A 43 -3.49 -4.59 18.57
CA GLY A 43 -2.91 -3.42 19.23
C GLY A 43 -3.38 -2.10 18.64
N ALA A 44 -2.82 -1.02 19.16
CA ALA A 44 -3.04 0.32 18.64
C ALA A 44 -1.90 0.74 17.70
N PHE A 45 -2.22 1.59 16.74
CA PHE A 45 -1.25 2.25 15.90
C PHE A 45 -1.70 3.68 15.57
N THR A 46 -0.75 4.51 15.20
CA THR A 46 -1.01 5.88 14.76
C THR A 46 -0.96 5.92 13.23
N LEU A 47 -2.03 6.43 12.63
CA LEU A 47 -2.14 6.65 11.20
C LEU A 47 -2.05 8.16 10.93
N THR A 48 -1.07 8.57 10.14
CA THR A 48 -0.96 9.93 9.63
C THR A 48 -1.32 9.95 8.16
N THR A 49 -2.31 10.74 7.80
CA THR A 49 -2.69 10.98 6.40
C THR A 49 -2.39 12.43 6.05
N ARG A 50 -1.60 12.63 5.01
CA ARG A 50 -1.35 13.93 4.40
C ARG A 50 -1.96 13.92 3.01
N ALA A 51 -2.83 14.89 2.71
CA ALA A 51 -3.37 15.07 1.37
C ALA A 51 -3.05 16.46 0.86
N VAL A 52 -2.61 16.53 -0.39
CA VAL A 52 -2.37 17.78 -1.10
C VAL A 52 -3.19 17.76 -2.38
N ILE A 53 -4.04 18.75 -2.55
CA ILE A 53 -4.86 18.93 -3.74
C ILE A 53 -4.49 20.27 -4.36
N SER A 54 -4.29 20.30 -5.68
CA SER A 54 -3.94 21.52 -6.40
C SER A 54 -4.50 21.51 -7.82
N LYS A 55 -4.48 22.65 -8.50
CA LYS A 55 -4.66 22.70 -9.94
C LYS A 55 -3.48 22.01 -10.66
N PRO A 56 -3.62 21.61 -11.92
CA PRO A 56 -2.54 20.97 -12.68
C PRO A 56 -1.27 21.82 -12.83
N ASP A 57 -1.38 23.14 -12.81
CA ASP A 57 -0.29 24.11 -12.82
C ASP A 57 0.38 24.32 -11.46
N GLY A 58 -0.17 23.73 -10.39
CA GLY A 58 0.31 23.85 -9.03
C GLY A 58 -0.36 24.95 -8.22
N ASP A 59 -1.16 25.79 -8.85
CA ASP A 59 -1.94 26.81 -8.17
C ASP A 59 -3.07 26.22 -7.32
N ASP A 60 -3.65 27.06 -6.45
CA ASP A 60 -4.79 26.70 -5.60
C ASP A 60 -4.52 25.41 -4.79
N ARG A 61 -3.35 25.41 -4.14
CA ARG A 61 -2.87 24.27 -3.35
C ARG A 61 -3.53 24.28 -1.97
N GLU A 62 -4.24 23.22 -1.68
CA GLU A 62 -4.78 22.91 -0.36
C GLU A 62 -4.05 21.70 0.21
N GLU A 63 -3.61 21.82 1.46
CA GLU A 63 -2.96 20.74 2.19
C GLU A 63 -3.75 20.42 3.46
N SER A 64 -3.96 19.13 3.70
CA SER A 64 -4.53 18.62 4.94
C SER A 64 -3.64 17.56 5.54
N VAL A 65 -3.53 17.57 6.88
CA VAL A 65 -2.82 16.54 7.65
C VAL A 65 -3.75 16.08 8.76
N THR A 66 -4.01 14.78 8.83
CA THR A 66 -4.81 14.19 9.90
C THR A 66 -4.00 13.08 10.57
N VAL A 67 -3.94 13.12 11.89
CA VAL A 67 -3.30 12.10 12.71
C VAL A 67 -4.39 11.41 13.52
N MET A 68 -4.48 10.11 13.38
CA MET A 68 -5.52 9.27 13.99
C MET A 68 -4.88 8.15 14.80
N ARG A 69 -5.47 7.83 15.94
CA ARG A 69 -5.19 6.58 16.65
C ARG A 69 -6.18 5.54 16.21
N MET A 70 -5.64 4.41 15.78
CA MET A 70 -6.38 3.29 15.19
C MET A 70 -6.23 2.03 16.04
N THR A 71 -7.17 1.12 15.91
CA THR A 71 -7.02 -0.29 16.34
C THR A 71 -7.58 -1.18 15.25
N GLY A 72 -6.97 -2.33 15.01
CA GLY A 72 -7.59 -3.36 14.19
C GLY A 72 -8.69 -4.09 14.96
N GLY A 73 -9.54 -4.77 14.23
CA GLY A 73 -10.64 -5.56 14.79
C GLY A 73 -11.26 -6.50 13.75
N PRO A 74 -12.20 -7.37 14.16
CA PRO A 74 -12.82 -8.35 13.26
C PRO A 74 -13.56 -7.72 12.05
N ALA A 75 -13.99 -6.46 12.20
CA ALA A 75 -14.68 -5.69 11.14
C ALA A 75 -13.72 -4.75 10.37
N GLY A 76 -12.41 -4.89 10.58
CA GLY A 76 -11.39 -4.01 10.00
C GLY A 76 -10.85 -2.96 10.97
N PRO A 77 -9.99 -2.05 10.50
CA PRO A 77 -9.40 -1.00 11.34
C PRO A 77 -10.47 0.04 11.75
N GLU A 78 -10.43 0.41 13.02
CA GLU A 78 -11.34 1.39 13.61
C GLU A 78 -10.59 2.61 14.10
N VAL A 79 -11.06 3.81 13.75
CA VAL A 79 -10.55 5.06 14.31
C VAL A 79 -11.00 5.15 15.76
N LYS A 80 -10.06 5.19 16.70
CA LYS A 80 -10.37 5.39 18.13
C LYS A 80 -10.40 6.87 18.49
N GLU A 81 -9.48 7.65 17.94
CA GLU A 81 -9.34 9.06 18.25
C GLU A 81 -8.72 9.82 17.07
N ILE A 82 -9.19 11.02 16.81
CA ILE A 82 -8.46 12.01 16.00
C ILE A 82 -7.55 12.79 16.93
N VAL A 83 -6.25 12.56 16.81
CA VAL A 83 -5.22 13.22 17.62
C VAL A 83 -5.10 14.68 17.20
N SER A 84 -4.94 14.94 15.90
CA SER A 84 -4.88 16.28 15.32
C SER A 84 -5.40 16.27 13.88
N ALA A 85 -5.95 17.41 13.44
CA ALA A 85 -6.32 17.64 12.05
C ALA A 85 -6.02 19.10 11.67
N ILE A 86 -5.26 19.28 10.60
CA ILE A 86 -4.89 20.60 10.04
C ILE A 86 -5.42 20.65 8.61
N ARG A 87 -6.07 21.73 8.22
CA ARG A 87 -6.55 21.96 6.84
C ARG A 87 -6.22 23.38 6.41
N GLY A 88 -5.48 23.53 5.32
CA GLY A 88 -5.04 24.86 4.85
C GLY A 88 -4.26 25.68 5.90
N GLY A 89 -3.47 25.01 6.75
CA GLY A 89 -2.71 25.60 7.85
C GLY A 89 -3.54 25.95 9.10
N LYS A 90 -4.84 25.64 9.14
CA LYS A 90 -5.72 25.87 10.31
C LYS A 90 -5.94 24.58 11.06
N ASP A 91 -5.91 24.66 12.38
CA ASP A 91 -6.32 23.56 13.26
C ASP A 91 -7.85 23.37 13.19
N VAL A 92 -8.28 22.21 12.72
CA VAL A 92 -9.67 21.78 12.62
C VAL A 92 -9.94 20.51 13.45
N THR A 93 -9.09 20.22 14.42
CA THR A 93 -9.16 18.99 15.22
C THR A 93 -10.51 18.83 15.92
N ALA A 94 -11.04 19.90 16.49
CA ALA A 94 -12.34 19.85 17.18
C ALA A 94 -13.50 19.56 16.21
N GLU A 95 -13.46 20.12 15.00
CA GLU A 95 -14.44 19.87 13.93
C GLU A 95 -14.36 18.39 13.49
N ALA A 96 -13.17 17.91 13.19
CA ALA A 96 -12.96 16.52 12.75
C ALA A 96 -13.40 15.50 13.81
N ARG A 97 -13.15 15.76 15.09
CA ARG A 97 -13.68 14.93 16.20
C ARG A 97 -15.19 14.95 16.25
N GLY A 98 -15.80 16.11 16.04
CA GLY A 98 -17.26 16.25 15.98
C GLY A 98 -17.89 15.47 14.80
N GLU A 99 -17.23 15.43 13.66
CA GLU A 99 -17.65 14.64 12.50
C GLU A 99 -17.56 13.14 12.80
N LEU A 100 -16.46 12.66 13.33
CA LEU A 100 -16.28 11.26 13.75
C LEU A 100 -17.38 10.81 14.74
N GLU A 101 -17.71 11.65 15.71
CA GLU A 101 -18.79 11.34 16.66
C GLU A 101 -20.18 11.28 16.01
N LYS A 102 -20.43 12.12 15.00
CA LYS A 102 -21.67 12.05 14.21
C LYS A 102 -21.75 10.78 13.40
N GLU A 103 -20.66 10.40 12.73
CA GLU A 103 -20.57 9.15 11.95
C GLU A 103 -20.81 7.93 12.85
N ARG A 104 -20.18 7.87 14.02
CA ARG A 104 -20.42 6.80 15.00
C ARG A 104 -21.87 6.70 15.44
N LYS A 105 -22.50 7.85 15.69
CA LYS A 105 -23.92 7.91 16.08
C LYS A 105 -24.84 7.48 14.92
N GLN A 106 -24.48 7.81 13.68
CA GLN A 106 -25.22 7.38 12.50
C GLN A 106 -25.06 5.88 12.26
N ALA A 107 -23.82 5.36 12.31
CA ALA A 107 -23.57 3.93 12.20
C ALA A 107 -24.30 3.12 13.28
N ALA A 108 -24.36 3.61 14.51
CA ALA A 108 -25.10 2.98 15.60
C ALA A 108 -26.65 3.00 15.40
N LYS A 109 -27.16 3.96 14.60
CA LYS A 109 -28.60 4.05 14.28
C LYS A 109 -28.98 3.32 12.99
N GLY A 110 -28.04 3.18 12.05
CA GLY A 110 -28.26 2.71 10.69
C GLY A 110 -27.85 1.26 10.47
N ALA A 111 -27.69 0.46 11.52
CA ALA A 111 -27.36 -0.96 11.40
C ALA A 111 -28.41 -1.80 10.61
N ASP A 112 -29.54 -1.21 10.22
CA ASP A 112 -30.61 -1.86 9.47
C ASP A 112 -30.77 -1.41 8.00
N GLU A 113 -30.02 -0.41 7.56
CA GLU A 113 -30.04 -0.01 6.15
C GLU A 113 -28.66 -0.25 5.52
N GLU A 114 -28.45 -1.47 5.02
CA GLU A 114 -27.43 -1.73 4.00
C GLU A 114 -27.71 -0.82 2.80
N LYS A 115 -27.09 0.35 2.78
CA LYS A 115 -26.95 1.10 1.53
C LYS A 115 -26.06 0.29 0.61
N LYS A 116 -26.70 -0.45 -0.26
CA LYS A 116 -26.13 -0.94 -1.51
C LYS A 116 -25.84 0.26 -2.42
N ASP A 117 -24.81 1.03 -2.09
CA ASP A 117 -24.09 1.80 -3.09
C ASP A 117 -23.02 0.87 -3.68
N GLU A 118 -23.47 -0.15 -4.40
CA GLU A 118 -22.63 -1.10 -5.17
C GLU A 118 -21.99 -0.43 -6.40
N ASP A 119 -22.08 0.87 -6.55
CA ASP A 119 -21.54 1.58 -7.69
C ASP A 119 -20.25 2.33 -7.30
N ASP A 120 -19.14 1.86 -7.87
CA ASP A 120 -17.88 2.54 -8.12
C ASP A 120 -16.72 2.42 -7.12
N GLU A 121 -16.70 1.58 -6.10
CA GLU A 121 -15.42 1.17 -5.51
C GLU A 121 -14.65 0.22 -6.43
N VAL A 122 -14.10 0.77 -7.50
CA VAL A 122 -13.10 0.04 -8.28
C VAL A 122 -11.81 0.00 -7.46
N GLY A 123 -11.79 -0.88 -6.47
CA GLY A 123 -10.60 -1.16 -5.70
C GLY A 123 -9.45 -1.55 -6.64
N MET A 124 -8.23 -1.15 -6.31
CA MET A 124 -7.05 -1.60 -7.04
C MET A 124 -6.73 -3.04 -6.66
N THR A 125 -6.87 -3.96 -7.63
CA THR A 125 -6.49 -5.36 -7.46
C THR A 125 -4.99 -5.51 -7.67
N LEU A 126 -4.28 -5.89 -6.62
CA LEU A 126 -2.84 -6.14 -6.61
C LEU A 126 -2.55 -7.63 -6.80
N PRO A 127 -1.33 -8.00 -7.27
CA PRO A 127 -0.93 -9.39 -7.37
C PRO A 127 -0.71 -9.97 -5.97
N GLY A 128 -1.56 -10.91 -5.57
CA GLY A 128 -1.49 -11.63 -4.30
C GLY A 128 -2.60 -12.65 -4.20
N GLY A 129 -2.41 -13.69 -3.40
CA GLY A 129 -3.39 -14.71 -3.10
C GLY A 129 -4.14 -15.26 -4.31
N LYS A 130 -5.45 -15.24 -4.26
CA LYS A 130 -6.33 -15.74 -5.33
C LYS A 130 -6.21 -14.94 -6.63
N GLN A 131 -5.71 -13.72 -6.58
CA GLN A 131 -5.60 -12.85 -7.75
C GLN A 131 -4.30 -13.07 -8.52
N THR A 132 -3.31 -13.76 -7.94
CA THR A 132 -1.99 -14.01 -8.57
C THR A 132 -2.11 -14.60 -9.98
N GLY A 133 -3.03 -15.53 -10.20
CA GLY A 133 -3.25 -16.18 -11.50
C GLY A 133 -3.67 -15.22 -12.62
N LYS A 134 -4.19 -14.05 -12.29
CA LYS A 134 -4.60 -13.03 -13.28
C LYS A 134 -3.43 -12.21 -13.81
N PHE A 135 -2.26 -12.29 -13.20
CA PHE A 135 -1.09 -11.52 -13.56
C PHE A 135 -0.01 -12.35 -14.27
N ALA A 136 0.67 -11.73 -15.20
CA ALA A 136 1.94 -12.17 -15.76
C ALA A 136 3.06 -11.35 -15.12
N PHE A 137 4.19 -12.01 -14.87
CA PHE A 137 5.36 -11.39 -14.24
C PHE A 137 6.56 -11.48 -15.17
N THR A 138 7.39 -10.45 -15.15
CA THR A 138 8.66 -10.36 -15.87
C THR A 138 9.75 -9.96 -14.90
N ALA A 139 10.84 -10.73 -14.83
CA ALA A 139 11.94 -10.44 -13.94
C ALA A 139 12.55 -9.05 -14.22
N LEU A 140 12.90 -8.35 -13.19
CA LEU A 140 13.66 -7.11 -13.24
C LEU A 140 15.09 -7.35 -12.72
N PRO A 141 16.08 -6.58 -13.19
CA PRO A 141 17.43 -6.65 -12.65
C PRO A 141 17.43 -6.44 -11.14
N VAL A 142 18.31 -7.16 -10.46
CA VAL A 142 18.58 -6.93 -9.03
C VAL A 142 19.16 -5.52 -8.89
N ALA A 143 18.62 -4.74 -7.97
CA ALA A 143 19.07 -3.40 -7.66
C ALA A 143 19.10 -3.19 -6.14
N ASP A 144 20.22 -2.67 -5.63
CA ASP A 144 20.42 -2.39 -4.20
C ASP A 144 20.11 -3.59 -3.27
N GLY A 145 20.45 -4.81 -3.74
CA GLY A 145 20.16 -6.05 -3.01
C GLY A 145 18.72 -6.53 -3.08
N ALA A 146 17.84 -5.81 -3.75
CA ALA A 146 16.45 -6.19 -3.95
C ALA A 146 16.22 -6.91 -5.29
N CYS A 147 15.58 -8.05 -5.23
CA CYS A 147 15.02 -8.77 -6.36
C CYS A 147 13.73 -8.08 -6.81
N GLY A 148 13.31 -8.29 -8.05
CA GLY A 148 12.11 -7.62 -8.54
C GLY A 148 11.43 -8.27 -9.73
N ALA A 149 10.16 -7.94 -9.89
CA ALA A 149 9.39 -8.28 -11.07
C ALA A 149 8.44 -7.14 -11.44
N ALA A 150 8.32 -6.88 -12.73
CA ALA A 150 7.19 -6.15 -13.27
C ALA A 150 5.99 -7.09 -13.36
N PHE A 151 4.79 -6.58 -13.15
CA PHE A 151 3.56 -7.33 -13.30
C PHE A 151 2.55 -6.59 -14.16
N ALA A 152 1.76 -7.34 -14.90
CA ALA A 152 0.64 -6.83 -15.69
C ALA A 152 -0.45 -7.92 -15.77
N PRO A 153 -1.73 -7.55 -15.99
CA PRO A 153 -2.77 -8.54 -16.24
C PRO A 153 -2.43 -9.42 -17.44
N ARG A 154 -2.75 -10.71 -17.34
CA ARG A 154 -2.73 -11.60 -18.50
C ARG A 154 -3.73 -11.16 -19.55
N ALA A 155 -3.49 -11.47 -20.80
CA ALA A 155 -4.31 -11.03 -21.93
C ALA A 155 -5.80 -11.34 -21.75
N GLU A 156 -6.12 -12.52 -21.22
CA GLU A 156 -7.49 -12.97 -20.94
C GLU A 156 -8.21 -12.14 -19.85
N HIS A 157 -7.45 -11.49 -18.96
CA HIS A 157 -7.96 -10.68 -17.86
C HIS A 157 -7.81 -9.17 -18.09
N ALA A 158 -7.16 -8.73 -19.17
CA ALA A 158 -6.80 -7.32 -19.41
C ALA A 158 -7.98 -6.34 -19.44
N LYS A 159 -9.20 -6.83 -19.57
CA LYS A 159 -10.42 -6.00 -19.58
C LYS A 159 -11.17 -5.98 -18.24
N GLU A 160 -10.75 -6.78 -17.27
CA GLU A 160 -11.38 -6.82 -15.95
C GLU A 160 -11.15 -5.48 -15.23
N PRO A 161 -12.18 -4.93 -14.56
CA PRO A 161 -12.03 -3.69 -13.82
C PRO A 161 -11.12 -3.88 -12.60
N GLY A 162 -10.47 -2.82 -12.18
CA GLY A 162 -9.64 -2.81 -10.98
C GLY A 162 -8.25 -3.42 -11.11
N LEU A 163 -7.96 -4.21 -12.16
CA LEU A 163 -6.64 -4.77 -12.34
C LEU A 163 -5.57 -3.71 -12.57
N THR A 164 -4.37 -3.99 -12.08
CA THR A 164 -3.24 -3.07 -12.08
C THR A 164 -2.05 -3.60 -12.87
N THR A 165 -1.15 -2.70 -13.23
CA THR A 165 0.19 -3.02 -13.71
C THR A 165 1.20 -2.27 -12.85
N GLY A 166 2.41 -2.82 -12.68
CA GLY A 166 3.40 -2.17 -11.83
C GLY A 166 4.65 -3.00 -11.61
N GLU A 167 5.30 -2.73 -10.50
CA GLU A 167 6.53 -3.38 -10.07
C GLU A 167 6.43 -3.80 -8.61
N LEU A 168 6.95 -4.98 -8.29
CA LEU A 168 7.14 -5.49 -6.95
C LEU A 168 8.63 -5.71 -6.71
N ARG A 169 9.14 -5.26 -5.56
CA ARG A 169 10.48 -5.53 -5.08
C ARG A 169 10.45 -6.24 -3.75
N TRP A 170 11.39 -7.16 -3.56
CA TRP A 170 11.54 -7.93 -2.33
C TRP A 170 13.01 -8.15 -2.01
N GLU A 171 13.32 -8.39 -0.77
CA GLU A 171 14.65 -8.77 -0.31
C GLU A 171 14.97 -10.18 -0.85
N CYS A 172 16.09 -10.33 -1.55
CA CYS A 172 16.39 -11.58 -2.28
C CYS A 172 16.59 -12.79 -1.36
N THR A 173 17.07 -12.58 -0.12
CA THR A 173 17.40 -13.64 0.82
C THR A 173 16.22 -14.04 1.68
N THR A 174 15.51 -13.07 2.26
CA THR A 174 14.40 -13.32 3.16
C THR A 174 13.06 -13.47 2.45
N LEU A 175 12.99 -13.06 1.18
CA LEU A 175 11.78 -13.00 0.34
C LEU A 175 10.71 -12.04 0.87
N ASP A 176 11.08 -11.12 1.74
CA ASP A 176 10.16 -10.12 2.26
C ASP A 176 9.84 -9.06 1.20
N PRO A 177 8.57 -8.75 0.95
CA PRO A 177 8.23 -7.64 0.07
C PRO A 177 8.70 -6.33 0.71
N LEU A 178 9.35 -5.49 -0.09
CA LEU A 178 9.88 -4.19 0.32
C LEU A 178 8.96 -3.07 -0.13
N TRP A 179 8.61 -3.07 -1.39
CA TRP A 179 7.68 -2.10 -1.94
C TRP A 179 7.01 -2.59 -3.21
N LEU A 180 5.88 -2.01 -3.50
CA LEU A 180 5.10 -2.23 -4.70
C LEU A 180 4.67 -0.88 -5.25
N THR A 181 4.82 -0.69 -6.58
CA THR A 181 4.15 0.38 -7.31
C THR A 181 3.07 -0.21 -8.20
N ALA A 182 1.94 0.46 -8.29
CA ALA A 182 0.84 0.00 -9.12
C ALA A 182 0.13 1.17 -9.81
N ARG A 183 -0.37 0.91 -11.00
CA ARG A 183 -1.27 1.80 -11.74
C ARG A 183 -2.46 0.98 -12.22
N PRO A 184 -3.68 1.49 -12.12
CA PRO A 184 -4.84 0.80 -12.67
C PRO A 184 -4.71 0.72 -14.19
N VAL A 185 -5.03 -0.43 -14.77
CA VAL A 185 -5.10 -0.60 -16.25
C VAL A 185 -6.19 0.29 -16.83
N LYS A 186 -7.28 0.42 -16.09
CA LYS A 186 -8.37 1.34 -16.39
C LYS A 186 -8.60 2.22 -15.17
N ASN A 187 -8.41 3.51 -15.34
CA ASN A 187 -8.63 4.45 -14.25
C ASN A 187 -10.10 4.49 -13.82
N PRO A 188 -10.39 4.73 -12.52
CA PRO A 188 -11.74 4.99 -12.04
C PRO A 188 -12.37 6.19 -12.77
N LYS A 189 -13.71 6.25 -12.75
CA LYS A 189 -14.45 7.37 -13.34
C LYS A 189 -13.99 8.70 -12.73
N GLY A 190 -13.73 9.67 -13.58
CA GLY A 190 -13.22 10.99 -13.15
C GLY A 190 -11.72 11.06 -12.86
N VAL A 191 -11.01 9.94 -12.82
CA VAL A 191 -9.55 9.88 -12.64
C VAL A 191 -8.88 9.68 -14.01
N LYS A 192 -7.93 10.54 -14.36
CA LYS A 192 -7.15 10.43 -15.60
C LYS A 192 -5.92 9.56 -15.43
N GLU A 193 -5.22 9.79 -14.34
CA GLU A 193 -3.97 9.12 -14.00
C GLU A 193 -3.97 8.85 -12.50
N MET A 194 -3.50 7.68 -12.12
CA MET A 194 -3.31 7.30 -10.73
C MET A 194 -2.12 6.35 -10.60
N THR A 195 -1.31 6.58 -9.61
CA THR A 195 -0.20 5.70 -9.22
C THR A 195 -0.27 5.49 -7.72
N LEU A 196 -0.16 4.24 -7.32
CA LEU A 196 -0.05 3.81 -5.93
C LEU A 196 1.38 3.32 -5.70
N ARG A 197 1.98 3.70 -4.58
CA ARG A 197 3.20 3.12 -4.03
C ARG A 197 2.93 2.67 -2.61
N MET A 198 3.26 1.44 -2.30
CA MET A 198 3.19 0.85 -0.97
C MET A 198 4.60 0.47 -0.52
N GLU A 199 4.96 0.81 0.69
CA GLU A 199 6.21 0.40 1.33
C GLU A 199 5.87 -0.51 2.50
N LEU A 200 6.51 -1.68 2.53
CA LEU A 200 6.26 -2.70 3.54
C LEU A 200 7.45 -2.81 4.48
N VAL A 201 7.17 -3.02 5.74
CA VAL A 201 8.17 -3.14 6.80
C VAL A 201 7.89 -4.38 7.62
N ARG A 202 8.96 -5.06 8.01
CA ARG A 202 8.91 -6.17 8.97
C ARG A 202 9.12 -5.67 10.39
N THR A 203 8.23 -6.04 11.30
CA THR A 203 8.39 -5.85 12.74
C THR A 203 8.16 -7.18 13.44
N GLY A 204 9.22 -7.79 13.94
CA GLY A 204 9.18 -9.17 14.44
C GLY A 204 8.79 -10.15 13.32
N GLU A 205 7.70 -10.89 13.52
CA GLU A 205 7.18 -11.83 12.53
C GLU A 205 6.16 -11.21 11.57
N MET A 206 5.66 -10.02 11.88
CA MET A 206 4.65 -9.34 11.08
C MET A 206 5.28 -8.47 9.99
N ILE A 207 4.74 -8.56 8.78
CA ILE A 207 4.97 -7.59 7.70
C ILE A 207 3.70 -6.78 7.58
N TYR A 208 3.82 -5.47 7.39
CA TYR A 208 2.68 -4.58 7.20
C TYR A 208 3.03 -3.44 6.25
N VAL A 209 2.02 -2.80 5.67
CA VAL A 209 2.19 -1.59 4.88
C VAL A 209 2.44 -0.43 5.83
N ALA A 210 3.68 0.05 5.86
CA ALA A 210 4.09 1.17 6.72
C ALA A 210 3.79 2.52 6.09
N ARG A 211 3.83 2.60 4.76
CA ARG A 211 3.58 3.84 4.02
C ARG A 211 2.88 3.56 2.71
N THR A 212 1.92 4.39 2.39
CA THR A 212 1.23 4.40 1.08
C THR A 212 1.29 5.80 0.50
N VAL A 213 1.63 5.91 -0.77
CA VAL A 213 1.59 7.18 -1.53
C VAL A 213 0.71 6.97 -2.74
N THR A 214 -0.30 7.80 -2.89
CA THR A 214 -1.17 7.83 -4.06
C THR A 214 -1.07 9.18 -4.74
N ASP A 215 -0.61 9.17 -5.97
CA ASP A 215 -0.54 10.35 -6.84
C ASP A 215 -1.55 10.22 -7.97
N GLY A 216 -2.16 11.32 -8.37
CA GLY A 216 -3.02 11.27 -9.52
C GLY A 216 -3.53 12.62 -10.01
N VAL A 217 -4.25 12.53 -11.11
CA VAL A 217 -4.97 13.64 -11.72
C VAL A 217 -6.42 13.20 -11.93
N GLY A 218 -7.33 13.91 -11.33
CA GLY A 218 -8.77 13.66 -11.47
C GLY A 218 -9.55 14.93 -11.71
N GLY A 219 -10.86 14.79 -11.87
CA GLY A 219 -11.74 15.93 -11.98
C GLY A 219 -13.05 15.61 -12.66
N VAL A 220 -14.02 16.52 -12.48
CA VAL A 220 -15.35 16.46 -13.07
C VAL A 220 -15.51 17.61 -14.05
N LEU A 221 -16.04 17.31 -15.24
CA LEU A 221 -16.23 18.29 -16.33
C LEU A 221 -14.92 18.98 -16.74
N PHE A 222 -14.80 20.28 -16.48
CA PHE A 222 -13.63 21.10 -16.87
C PHE A 222 -12.66 21.37 -15.72
N ILE A 223 -13.02 20.95 -14.50
CA ILE A 223 -12.19 21.18 -13.31
C ILE A 223 -11.26 19.98 -13.14
N LYS A 224 -9.97 20.19 -13.37
CA LYS A 224 -8.93 19.20 -13.13
C LYS A 224 -8.22 19.52 -11.82
N ARG A 225 -7.88 18.49 -11.06
CA ARG A 225 -7.08 18.59 -9.84
C ARG A 225 -6.00 17.52 -9.85
N LYS A 226 -4.80 17.89 -9.40
CA LYS A 226 -3.78 16.94 -8.96
C LYS A 226 -4.06 16.61 -7.52
N PHE A 227 -3.86 15.37 -7.15
CA PHE A 227 -3.88 14.94 -5.76
C PHE A 227 -2.64 14.14 -5.44
N HIS A 228 -2.14 14.33 -4.25
CA HIS A 228 -1.09 13.55 -3.62
C HIS A 228 -1.58 13.20 -2.22
N VAL A 229 -1.73 11.92 -1.96
CA VAL A 229 -2.16 11.41 -0.64
C VAL A 229 -1.08 10.48 -0.13
N GLU A 230 -0.55 10.80 1.01
CA GLU A 230 0.44 10.00 1.74
C GLU A 230 -0.18 9.54 3.05
N THR A 231 -0.06 8.25 3.31
CA THR A 231 -0.50 7.64 4.56
C THR A 231 0.69 6.92 5.18
N GLU A 232 0.96 7.18 6.43
CA GLU A 232 2.07 6.59 7.19
C GLU A 232 1.56 6.00 8.50
N ILE A 233 2.07 4.81 8.82
CA ILE A 233 1.81 4.11 10.07
C ILE A 233 3.00 4.31 11.01
N ALA A 234 2.72 4.82 12.20
CA ALA A 234 3.70 5.00 13.26
C ALA A 234 3.18 4.39 14.58
N GLU A 235 4.07 4.30 15.56
CA GLU A 235 3.73 3.90 16.93
C GLU A 235 2.93 2.60 17.02
N LEU A 236 3.37 1.56 16.28
CA LEU A 236 2.73 0.26 16.34
C LEU A 236 2.95 -0.37 17.72
N ALA A 237 1.95 -0.29 18.56
CA ALA A 237 1.97 -0.86 19.91
C ALA A 237 1.22 -2.20 19.94
N PRO A 238 1.80 -3.26 20.55
CA PRO A 238 1.06 -4.50 20.78
C PRO A 238 -0.16 -4.24 21.67
N ALA A 239 -1.14 -5.12 21.60
CA ALA A 239 -2.22 -5.10 22.58
C ALA A 239 -1.58 -5.15 23.98
N GLY A 240 -1.88 -4.16 24.81
CA GLY A 240 -1.54 -4.26 26.24
C GLY A 240 -2.18 -5.55 26.81
N PRO A 241 -1.60 -6.14 27.88
CA PRO A 241 -2.24 -7.27 28.51
C PRO A 241 -3.70 -6.88 28.77
N ALA A 242 -4.63 -7.72 28.26
CA ALA A 242 -6.05 -7.50 28.49
C ALA A 242 -6.23 -7.20 29.98
N ALA A 243 -6.72 -6.00 30.31
CA ALA A 243 -6.99 -5.65 31.70
C ALA A 243 -7.89 -6.77 32.23
N ALA A 244 -7.36 -7.56 33.17
CA ALA A 244 -8.13 -8.61 33.80
C ALA A 244 -9.38 -7.92 34.36
N THR A 245 -10.51 -8.20 33.76
CA THR A 245 -11.80 -7.72 34.24
C THR A 245 -11.99 -8.26 35.67
N PRO A 246 -12.24 -7.40 36.65
CA PRO A 246 -12.38 -7.82 38.05
C PRO A 246 -13.60 -8.74 38.26
#